data_a9ec850c29d98c9c20a7398151da20ec
#
_entry.id   a9ec850c29d98c9c20a7398151da20ec
#
_cell.length_a   1.000
_cell.length_b   1.000
_cell.length_c   1.000
_cell.angle_alpha   90.00
_cell.angle_beta   90.00
_cell.angle_gamma   90.00
#
_symmetry.space_group_name_H-M   'P 1'
#
loop_
_entity.id
_entity.type
_entity.pdbx_description
1 polymer ?
#
loop_
_entity_poly.entity_id
_entity_poly.type
_entity_poly.pdbx_seq_one_letter_code
_entity_poly.pdbx_strand_id
1 'polypeptide(L)'
;MKNAVSGKYAPDIAPDSESRAGRQDKRLLETEWRVESLRIAQRIQEYVQSKGVGIVEFAIAWVLNNKAVNSAIVGPRTEQQWDGYTKALDVNITAEDEAFIDSLVTPGHASTPGFNDAQHFVSGRPVR
;
A
#
# COMPACT_ATOMS: atom_id res chain seq x y z
N MET A 1 -5.31 1.29 -2.20
CA MET A 1 -4.16 2.00 -1.56
C MET A 1 -2.86 1.99 -2.39
N LYS A 2 -2.93 1.79 -3.69
CA LYS A 2 -1.75 1.52 -4.56
C LYS A 2 -0.62 2.57 -4.48
N ASN A 3 -0.93 3.84 -4.28
CA ASN A 3 0.09 4.91 -4.24
C ASN A 3 0.32 5.47 -2.83
N ALA A 4 -0.61 5.31 -1.90
CA ALA A 4 -0.48 5.80 -0.53
C ALA A 4 0.60 5.03 0.24
N VAL A 5 0.70 3.72 0.00
CA VAL A 5 1.65 2.81 0.68
C VAL A 5 3.08 2.91 0.13
N SER A 6 3.33 3.76 -0.87
CA SER A 6 4.70 3.95 -1.39
C SER A 6 5.57 4.89 -0.55
N GLY A 7 5.04 5.47 0.52
CA GLY A 7 5.75 6.44 1.37
C GLY A 7 5.99 7.82 0.73
N LYS A 8 5.45 8.07 -0.48
CA LYS A 8 5.65 9.34 -1.22
C LYS A 8 4.84 10.50 -0.70
N TYR A 9 3.78 10.23 0.05
CA TYR A 9 2.80 11.24 0.43
C TYR A 9 2.62 11.26 1.93
N ALA A 10 2.57 12.47 2.50
CA ALA A 10 2.24 12.70 3.91
C ALA A 10 1.01 13.61 4.02
N PRO A 11 0.22 13.51 5.10
CA PRO A 11 -1.02 14.27 5.26
C PRO A 11 -0.81 15.79 5.22
N ASP A 12 0.33 16.25 5.73
CA ASP A 12 0.61 17.66 5.99
C ASP A 12 1.64 18.25 5.02
N ILE A 13 2.04 17.52 3.99
CA ILE A 13 3.04 17.94 3.00
C ILE A 13 2.40 18.00 1.63
N ALA A 14 2.53 19.15 0.97
CA ALA A 14 2.10 19.31 -0.41
C ALA A 14 2.83 18.29 -1.32
N PRO A 15 2.11 17.58 -2.20
CA PRO A 15 2.72 16.60 -3.08
C PRO A 15 3.67 17.27 -4.08
N ASP A 16 4.78 16.60 -4.38
CA ASP A 16 5.69 17.01 -5.46
C ASP A 16 4.91 17.16 -6.78
N SER A 17 5.16 18.26 -7.51
CA SER A 17 4.51 18.60 -8.77
C SER A 17 4.62 17.50 -9.83
N GLU A 18 5.72 16.77 -9.85
CA GLU A 18 5.95 15.64 -10.77
C GLU A 18 5.27 14.34 -10.34
N SER A 19 4.75 14.29 -9.11
CA SER A 19 3.99 13.14 -8.63
C SER A 19 2.58 13.10 -9.23
N ARG A 20 1.92 11.92 -9.16
CA ARG A 20 0.52 11.80 -9.62
C ARG A 20 -0.45 12.73 -8.88
N ALA A 21 -0.23 12.93 -7.59
CA ALA A 21 -1.04 13.84 -6.78
C ALA A 21 -0.76 15.31 -7.13
N GLY A 22 0.51 15.69 -7.35
CA GLY A 22 0.88 17.03 -7.80
C GLY A 22 0.33 17.38 -9.17
N ARG A 23 0.26 16.41 -10.07
CA ARG A 23 -0.37 16.53 -11.40
C ARG A 23 -1.89 16.43 -11.38
N GLN A 24 -2.51 16.38 -10.20
CA GLN A 24 -3.96 16.31 -10.00
C GLN A 24 -4.62 15.13 -10.76
N ASP A 25 -3.99 13.94 -10.71
CA ASP A 25 -4.57 12.73 -11.29
C ASP A 25 -5.96 12.49 -10.71
N LYS A 26 -7.00 12.67 -11.53
CA LYS A 26 -8.40 12.63 -11.12
C LYS A 26 -8.77 11.35 -10.40
N ARG A 27 -8.34 10.20 -10.93
CA ARG A 27 -8.63 8.89 -10.32
C ARG A 27 -7.95 8.74 -8.96
N LEU A 28 -6.70 9.20 -8.82
CA LEU A 28 -6.00 9.18 -7.54
C LEU A 28 -6.75 10.02 -6.49
N LEU A 29 -7.16 11.23 -6.86
CA LEU A 29 -7.86 12.15 -5.95
C LEU A 29 -9.25 11.63 -5.55
N GLU A 30 -9.97 10.99 -6.47
CA GLU A 30 -11.32 10.48 -6.21
C GLU A 30 -11.31 9.17 -5.39
N THR A 31 -10.32 8.29 -5.60
CA THR A 31 -10.37 6.92 -5.05
C THR A 31 -9.35 6.65 -3.94
N GLU A 32 -8.18 7.29 -3.97
CA GLU A 32 -7.07 6.93 -3.10
C GLU A 32 -6.58 8.07 -2.19
N TRP A 33 -6.80 9.34 -2.60
CA TRP A 33 -6.34 10.50 -1.85
C TRP A 33 -7.31 10.82 -0.70
N ARG A 34 -7.07 10.19 0.44
CA ARG A 34 -7.81 10.42 1.68
C ARG A 34 -6.82 10.60 2.82
N VAL A 35 -7.11 11.54 3.71
CA VAL A 35 -6.27 11.78 4.90
C VAL A 35 -6.14 10.52 5.74
N GLU A 36 -7.23 9.77 5.87
CA GLU A 36 -7.24 8.47 6.57
C GLU A 36 -6.29 7.47 5.94
N SER A 37 -6.29 7.37 4.60
CA SER A 37 -5.39 6.46 3.87
C SER A 37 -3.93 6.85 4.04
N LEU A 38 -3.62 8.15 4.07
CA LEU A 38 -2.27 8.65 4.29
C LEU A 38 -1.79 8.38 5.73
N ARG A 39 -2.67 8.59 6.72
CA ARG A 39 -2.35 8.27 8.13
C ARG A 39 -2.12 6.78 8.34
N ILE A 40 -2.93 5.92 7.73
CA ILE A 40 -2.73 4.48 7.77
C ILE A 40 -1.39 4.11 7.13
N ALA A 41 -1.09 4.66 5.96
CA ALA A 41 0.19 4.43 5.28
C ALA A 41 1.40 4.85 6.15
N GLN A 42 1.30 5.98 6.85
CA GLN A 42 2.33 6.44 7.78
C GLN A 42 2.51 5.46 8.95
N ARG A 43 1.44 4.98 9.57
CA ARG A 43 1.51 3.97 10.64
C ARG A 43 2.13 2.66 10.15
N ILE A 44 1.80 2.23 8.95
CA ILE A 44 2.44 1.04 8.33
C ILE A 44 3.93 1.30 8.13
N GLN A 45 4.30 2.48 7.66
CA GLN A 45 5.71 2.85 7.46
C GLN A 45 6.50 2.80 8.76
N GLU A 46 6.00 3.39 9.83
CA GLU A 46 6.62 3.36 11.16
C GLU A 46 6.80 1.92 11.67
N TYR A 47 5.77 1.10 11.53
CA TYR A 47 5.80 -0.31 11.93
C TYR A 47 6.86 -1.11 11.17
N VAL A 48 6.91 -1.02 9.84
CA VAL A 48 7.86 -1.80 9.05
C VAL A 48 9.29 -1.30 9.20
N GLN A 49 9.49 0.01 9.41
CA GLN A 49 10.81 0.57 9.72
C GLN A 49 11.37 0.03 11.03
N SER A 50 10.54 -0.19 12.06
CA SER A 50 10.97 -0.80 13.31
C SER A 50 11.46 -2.24 13.12
N LYS A 51 11.03 -2.91 12.05
CA LYS A 51 11.47 -4.26 11.65
C LYS A 51 12.64 -4.25 10.66
N GLY A 52 13.14 -3.08 10.28
CA GLY A 52 14.21 -2.95 9.28
C GLY A 52 13.78 -3.27 7.85
N VAL A 53 12.49 -3.24 7.55
CA VAL A 53 11.91 -3.53 6.23
C VAL A 53 11.44 -2.23 5.59
N GLY A 54 11.66 -2.06 4.28
CA GLY A 54 11.13 -0.94 3.53
C GLY A 54 9.61 -1.09 3.28
N ILE A 55 8.89 0.03 3.26
CA ILE A 55 7.43 0.00 3.07
C ILE A 55 7.03 -0.55 1.70
N VAL A 56 7.83 -0.34 0.67
CA VAL A 56 7.55 -0.83 -0.69
C VAL A 56 7.72 -2.35 -0.74
N GLU A 57 8.80 -2.86 -0.17
CA GLU A 57 9.09 -4.28 -0.04
C GLU A 57 7.98 -4.99 0.74
N PHE A 58 7.59 -4.43 1.88
CA PHE A 58 6.50 -4.97 2.68
C PHE A 58 5.16 -4.98 1.92
N ALA A 59 4.82 -3.88 1.24
CA ALA A 59 3.56 -3.78 0.49
C ALA A 59 3.46 -4.82 -0.63
N ILE A 60 4.55 -5.08 -1.35
CA ILE A 60 4.60 -6.09 -2.40
C ILE A 60 4.52 -7.49 -1.79
N ALA A 61 5.30 -7.77 -0.75
CA ALA A 61 5.26 -9.05 -0.04
C ALA A 61 3.86 -9.34 0.51
N TRP A 62 3.20 -8.34 1.08
CA TRP A 62 1.84 -8.46 1.59
C TRP A 62 0.81 -8.80 0.50
N VAL A 63 0.95 -8.22 -0.70
CA VAL A 63 0.12 -8.59 -1.86
C VAL A 63 0.37 -10.04 -2.28
N LEU A 64 1.64 -10.44 -2.37
CA LEU A 64 2.04 -11.79 -2.77
C LEU A 64 1.68 -12.86 -1.72
N ASN A 65 1.52 -12.47 -0.45
CA ASN A 65 1.06 -13.36 0.62
C ASN A 65 -0.42 -13.78 0.47
N ASN A 66 -1.19 -13.13 -0.40
CA ASN A 66 -2.57 -13.51 -0.68
C ASN A 66 -2.61 -14.75 -1.58
N LYS A 67 -3.30 -15.81 -1.14
CA LYS A 67 -3.45 -17.08 -1.91
C LYS A 67 -4.10 -16.91 -3.28
N ALA A 68 -4.93 -15.88 -3.46
CA ALA A 68 -5.58 -15.59 -4.73
C ALA A 68 -4.67 -14.86 -5.73
N VAL A 69 -3.48 -14.43 -5.30
CA VAL A 69 -2.53 -13.69 -6.14
C VAL A 69 -1.40 -14.62 -6.57
N ASN A 70 -1.29 -14.88 -7.86
CA ASN A 70 -0.20 -15.67 -8.44
C ASN A 70 1.05 -14.82 -8.73
N SER A 71 0.84 -13.57 -9.13
CA SER A 71 1.94 -12.64 -9.45
C SER A 71 1.49 -11.20 -9.26
N ALA A 72 2.44 -10.31 -8.97
CA ALA A 72 2.23 -8.88 -8.90
C ALA A 72 2.83 -8.19 -10.13
N ILE A 73 2.03 -7.37 -10.81
CA ILE A 73 2.51 -6.52 -11.90
C ILE A 73 3.05 -5.24 -11.28
N VAL A 74 4.34 -4.99 -11.49
CA VAL A 74 5.04 -3.82 -10.95
C VAL A 74 5.56 -2.93 -12.08
N GLY A 75 5.68 -1.62 -11.83
CA GLY A 75 6.15 -0.64 -12.82
C GLY A 75 7.27 0.24 -12.26
N PRO A 76 8.49 -0.28 -12.11
CA PRO A 76 9.63 0.52 -11.69
C PRO A 76 10.00 1.52 -12.80
N ARG A 77 10.46 2.71 -12.39
CA ARG A 77 11.00 3.72 -13.29
C ARG A 77 12.51 3.84 -13.16
N THR A 78 13.09 3.31 -12.11
CA THR A 78 14.52 3.33 -11.81
C THR A 78 14.99 1.96 -11.37
N GLU A 79 16.27 1.66 -11.54
CA GLU A 79 16.91 0.44 -11.04
C GLU A 79 16.75 0.32 -9.52
N GLN A 80 16.90 1.40 -8.77
CA GLN A 80 16.70 1.40 -7.33
C GLN A 80 15.27 0.94 -6.94
N GLN A 81 14.25 1.33 -7.70
CA GLN A 81 12.89 0.85 -7.48
C GLN A 81 12.75 -0.64 -7.79
N TRP A 82 13.41 -1.10 -8.86
CA TRP A 82 13.44 -2.52 -9.21
C TRP A 82 14.09 -3.36 -8.13
N ASP A 83 15.24 -2.92 -7.61
CA ASP A 83 15.94 -3.59 -6.51
C ASP A 83 15.06 -3.69 -5.25
N GLY A 84 14.34 -2.63 -4.91
CA GLY A 84 13.35 -2.67 -3.83
C GLY A 84 12.24 -3.68 -4.09
N TYR A 85 11.75 -3.79 -5.33
CA TYR A 85 10.69 -4.74 -5.66
C TYR A 85 11.17 -6.20 -5.60
N THR A 86 12.41 -6.49 -5.99
CA THR A 86 12.98 -7.84 -5.89
C THR A 86 13.23 -8.24 -4.44
N LYS A 87 13.68 -7.32 -3.58
CA LYS A 87 13.84 -7.56 -2.14
C LYS A 87 12.54 -7.95 -1.43
N ALA A 88 11.39 -7.59 -1.99
CA ALA A 88 10.10 -8.01 -1.46
C ALA A 88 9.93 -9.55 -1.43
N LEU A 89 10.64 -10.28 -2.27
CA LEU A 89 10.61 -11.75 -2.32
C LEU A 89 11.25 -12.38 -1.08
N ASP A 90 12.14 -11.64 -0.39
CA ASP A 90 12.82 -12.09 0.82
C ASP A 90 12.05 -11.69 2.10
N VAL A 91 10.98 -10.89 1.97
CA VAL A 91 10.16 -10.45 3.10
C VAL A 91 9.09 -11.50 3.39
N ASN A 92 9.15 -12.07 4.59
CA ASN A 92 8.15 -13.00 5.07
C ASN A 92 7.07 -12.25 5.89
N ILE A 93 5.83 -12.31 5.45
CA ILE A 93 4.69 -11.72 6.17
C ILE A 93 4.24 -12.69 7.27
N THR A 94 4.28 -12.24 8.49
CA THR A 94 3.91 -13.01 9.68
C THR A 94 2.44 -12.82 10.05
N ALA A 95 1.92 -13.70 10.93
CA ALA A 95 0.58 -13.54 11.48
C ALA A 95 0.43 -12.23 12.30
N GLU A 96 1.53 -11.76 12.92
CA GLU A 96 1.57 -10.48 13.61
C GLU A 96 1.42 -9.30 12.64
N ASP A 97 2.08 -9.36 11.48
CA ASP A 97 1.95 -8.34 10.44
C ASP A 97 0.51 -8.27 9.91
N GLU A 98 -0.12 -9.42 9.69
CA GLU A 98 -1.52 -9.49 9.27
C GLU A 98 -2.45 -8.90 10.34
N ALA A 99 -2.28 -9.28 11.61
CA ALA A 99 -3.08 -8.75 12.71
C ALA A 99 -2.90 -7.23 12.87
N PHE A 100 -1.68 -6.72 12.67
CA PHE A 100 -1.41 -5.29 12.69
C PHE A 100 -2.16 -4.57 11.57
N ILE A 101 -2.08 -5.05 10.33
CA ILE A 101 -2.80 -4.45 9.19
C ILE A 101 -4.31 -4.52 9.41
N ASP A 102 -4.84 -5.64 9.89
CA ASP A 102 -6.27 -5.82 10.18
C ASP A 102 -6.76 -4.90 11.31
N SER A 103 -5.88 -4.51 12.23
CA SER A 103 -6.19 -3.49 13.25
C SER A 103 -6.35 -2.08 12.67
N LEU A 104 -5.75 -1.80 11.51
CA LEU A 104 -5.81 -0.51 10.83
C LEU A 104 -6.95 -0.44 9.82
N VAL A 105 -7.21 -1.55 9.13
CA VAL A 105 -8.24 -1.64 8.07
C VAL A 105 -8.96 -2.97 8.20
N THR A 106 -10.26 -2.92 8.37
CA THR A 106 -11.08 -4.13 8.41
C THR A 106 -10.85 -4.98 7.15
N PRO A 107 -10.57 -6.29 7.28
CA PRO A 107 -10.36 -7.18 6.15
C PRO A 107 -11.49 -7.11 5.12
N GLY A 108 -11.13 -7.00 3.84
CA GLY A 108 -12.09 -6.90 2.74
C GLY A 108 -12.73 -5.51 2.56
N HIS A 109 -12.28 -4.49 3.29
CA HIS A 109 -12.79 -3.13 3.19
C HIS A 109 -11.73 -2.14 2.69
N ALA A 110 -12.19 -1.00 2.18
CA ALA A 110 -11.31 0.13 1.90
C ALA A 110 -10.83 0.77 3.20
N SER A 111 -9.73 1.52 3.14
CA SER A 111 -9.18 2.27 4.27
C SER A 111 -10.14 3.32 4.83
N THR A 112 -11.05 3.83 3.99
CA THR A 112 -12.13 4.72 4.39
C THR A 112 -13.47 4.02 4.12
N PRO A 113 -14.28 3.70 5.14
CA PRO A 113 -15.58 3.06 4.95
C PRO A 113 -16.48 3.87 3.98
N GLY A 114 -17.15 3.16 3.07
CA GLY A 114 -18.01 3.77 2.06
C GLY A 114 -17.30 4.29 0.80
N PHE A 115 -15.97 4.35 0.79
CA PHE A 115 -15.17 4.73 -0.39
C PHE A 115 -14.63 3.49 -1.12
N ASN A 116 -15.53 2.63 -1.55
CA ASN A 116 -15.20 1.51 -2.42
C ASN A 116 -15.34 1.94 -3.88
N ASP A 117 -14.43 1.48 -4.73
CA ASP A 117 -14.60 1.58 -6.18
C ASP A 117 -15.81 0.70 -6.57
N ALA A 118 -16.91 1.33 -7.02
CA ALA A 118 -18.13 0.62 -7.39
C ALA A 118 -17.93 -0.36 -8.56
N GLN A 119 -16.91 -0.13 -9.39
CA GLN A 119 -16.56 -1.00 -10.51
C GLN A 119 -15.61 -2.14 -10.10
N HIS A 120 -14.86 -1.97 -9.01
CA HIS A 120 -13.86 -2.92 -8.53
C HIS A 120 -13.97 -3.09 -7.01
N PHE A 121 -15.10 -3.61 -6.55
CA PHE A 121 -15.30 -3.87 -5.14
C PHE A 121 -14.32 -4.93 -4.61
N VAL A 122 -13.94 -4.78 -3.35
CA VAL A 122 -13.05 -5.72 -2.67
C VAL A 122 -13.90 -6.80 -2.02
N SER A 123 -13.66 -8.05 -2.36
CA SER A 123 -14.17 -9.22 -1.63
C SER A 123 -13.03 -9.84 -0.86
N GLY A 124 -13.27 -10.34 0.30
CA GLY A 124 -12.34 -10.96 1.27
C GLY A 124 -10.96 -11.38 0.76
N ARG A 125 -10.05 -11.63 1.68
CA ARG A 125 -8.66 -11.95 1.36
C ARG A 125 -8.25 -13.25 2.04
N PRO A 126 -8.09 -14.36 1.31
CA PRO A 126 -7.46 -15.56 1.84
C PRO A 126 -5.94 -15.34 1.95
N VAL A 127 -5.38 -15.53 3.13
CA VAL A 127 -3.92 -15.48 3.38
C VAL A 127 -3.27 -16.85 3.20
N ARG A 128 -1.99 -16.87 2.90
CA ARG A 128 -1.16 -18.08 2.79
C ARG A 128 -0.75 -18.62 4.15
#